data_1ff36ffb40c0855087c7625b2ebcfb26
#
_entry.id   1ff36ffb40c0855087c7625b2ebcfb26
#
_cell.length_a   1.000
_cell.length_b   1.000
_cell.length_c   1.000
_cell.angle_alpha   90.00
_cell.angle_beta   90.00
_cell.angle_gamma   90.00
#
_symmetry.space_group_name_H-M   'P 1'
#
loop_
_entity.id
_entity.type
_entity.pdbx_description
1 polymer ?
#
loop_
_entity_poly.entity_id
_entity_poly.type
_entity_poly.pdbx_seq_one_letter_code
_entity_poly.pdbx_strand_id
1 'polypeptide(L)'
;MHNLKISTRIYLGFGIVLMLAVLVAGVGYFGLQNAEETFATYRKLARQTNADGRVQANMLTTRIFAKNFVIDANQENITGVQQRAESTLKLIRENSDLGGADTGRRILLGDLESSLKRYVAQFKNVTALQQERDQLVSEKLNVLGPKIERNL
;
A
#
# COMPACT_ATOMS: atom_id res chain seq x y z
N MET A 1 -33.28 3.85 66.16
CA MET A 1 -33.55 4.00 64.71
C MET A 1 -34.09 5.42 64.53
N HIS A 2 -33.35 6.31 63.90
CA HIS A 2 -33.75 7.72 63.72
C HIS A 2 -35.02 7.79 62.87
N ASN A 3 -36.06 8.41 63.44
CA ASN A 3 -37.33 8.74 62.74
C ASN A 3 -37.10 9.88 61.76
N LEU A 4 -36.49 9.58 60.60
CA LEU A 4 -36.38 10.55 59.53
C LEU A 4 -37.83 10.85 59.01
N LYS A 5 -38.14 12.13 58.85
CA LYS A 5 -39.41 12.60 58.28
C LYS A 5 -39.62 11.97 56.90
N ILE A 6 -40.83 11.62 56.52
CA ILE A 6 -41.14 10.98 55.25
C ILE A 6 -40.59 11.75 54.05
N SER A 7 -40.64 13.08 54.08
CA SER A 7 -40.06 13.97 53.06
C SER A 7 -38.55 13.77 52.90
N THR A 8 -37.79 13.60 54.00
CA THR A 8 -36.35 13.39 53.95
C THR A 8 -36.00 12.06 53.33
N ARG A 9 -36.78 11.01 53.53
CA ARG A 9 -36.58 9.70 52.89
C ARG A 9 -36.81 9.77 51.41
N ILE A 10 -37.82 10.53 50.95
CA ILE A 10 -38.13 10.72 49.53
C ILE A 10 -37.00 11.48 48.83
N TYR A 11 -36.56 12.61 49.42
CA TYR A 11 -35.47 13.41 48.86
C TYR A 11 -34.13 12.64 48.79
N LEU A 12 -33.85 11.81 49.80
CA LEU A 12 -32.62 11.01 49.86
C LEU A 12 -32.66 9.87 48.79
N GLY A 13 -33.81 9.21 48.64
CA GLY A 13 -34.01 8.18 47.60
C GLY A 13 -33.89 8.78 46.20
N PHE A 14 -34.53 9.93 45.94
CA PHE A 14 -34.46 10.60 44.65
C PHE A 14 -33.03 11.16 44.38
N GLY A 15 -32.36 11.67 45.38
CA GLY A 15 -30.98 12.13 45.30
C GLY A 15 -30.01 11.01 44.90
N ILE A 16 -30.16 9.81 45.49
CA ILE A 16 -29.35 8.64 45.11
C ILE A 16 -29.59 8.23 43.64
N VAL A 17 -30.84 8.21 43.21
CA VAL A 17 -31.17 7.87 41.81
C VAL A 17 -30.59 8.89 40.84
N LEU A 18 -30.68 10.20 41.15
CA LEU A 18 -30.06 11.24 40.32
C LEU A 18 -28.53 11.10 40.27
N MET A 19 -27.91 10.83 41.40
CA MET A 19 -26.46 10.64 41.48
C MET A 19 -26.01 9.43 40.62
N LEU A 20 -26.74 8.33 40.68
CA LEU A 20 -26.47 7.16 39.84
C LEU A 20 -26.69 7.48 38.36
N ALA A 21 -27.74 8.23 38.02
CA ALA A 21 -27.99 8.65 36.64
C ALA A 21 -26.82 9.51 36.08
N VAL A 22 -26.30 10.45 36.87
CA VAL A 22 -25.13 11.28 36.52
C VAL A 22 -23.88 10.44 36.36
N LEU A 23 -23.65 9.46 37.24
CA LEU A 23 -22.51 8.53 37.12
C LEU A 23 -22.59 7.70 35.82
N VAL A 24 -23.73 7.13 35.52
CA VAL A 24 -23.94 6.34 34.29
C VAL A 24 -23.75 7.24 33.05
N ALA A 25 -24.30 8.44 33.06
CA ALA A 25 -24.12 9.39 31.95
C ALA A 25 -22.64 9.79 31.77
N GLY A 26 -21.92 10.00 32.85
CA GLY A 26 -20.48 10.29 32.82
C GLY A 26 -19.67 9.14 32.22
N VAL A 27 -19.87 7.93 32.73
CA VAL A 27 -19.18 6.73 32.19
C VAL A 27 -19.52 6.52 30.71
N GLY A 28 -20.79 6.71 30.32
CA GLY A 28 -21.22 6.60 28.93
C GLY A 28 -20.55 7.64 28.02
N TYR A 29 -20.45 8.89 28.49
CA TYR A 29 -19.80 9.96 27.72
C TYR A 29 -18.31 9.70 27.50
N PHE A 30 -17.56 9.35 28.56
CA PHE A 30 -16.14 9.01 28.43
C PHE A 30 -15.91 7.76 27.60
N GLY A 31 -16.77 6.77 27.75
CA GLY A 31 -16.71 5.54 26.92
C GLY A 31 -16.91 5.83 25.44
N LEU A 32 -17.83 6.72 25.10
CA LEU A 32 -18.09 7.10 23.70
C LEU A 32 -16.93 7.89 23.09
N GLN A 33 -16.34 8.83 23.84
CA GLN A 33 -15.14 9.57 23.39
C GLN A 33 -13.97 8.64 23.09
N ASN A 34 -13.66 7.70 23.99
CA ASN A 34 -12.59 6.73 23.77
C ASN A 34 -12.88 5.82 22.56
N ALA A 35 -14.13 5.46 22.35
CA ALA A 35 -14.55 4.67 21.19
C ALA A 35 -14.32 5.47 19.89
N GLU A 36 -14.64 6.75 19.85
CA GLU A 36 -14.45 7.60 18.66
C GLU A 36 -12.97 7.70 18.26
N GLU A 37 -12.07 7.93 19.20
CA GLU A 37 -10.62 7.99 18.97
C GLU A 37 -10.09 6.63 18.46
N THR A 38 -10.55 5.54 19.06
CA THR A 38 -10.18 4.18 18.66
C THR A 38 -10.65 3.88 17.24
N PHE A 39 -11.89 4.24 16.89
CA PHE A 39 -12.42 4.09 15.54
C PHE A 39 -11.70 4.97 14.52
N ALA A 40 -11.32 6.20 14.88
CA ALA A 40 -10.54 7.06 14.00
C ALA A 40 -9.16 6.47 13.69
N THR A 41 -8.49 5.96 14.72
CA THR A 41 -7.20 5.27 14.58
C THR A 41 -7.32 4.00 13.74
N TYR A 42 -8.33 3.17 13.99
CA TYR A 42 -8.60 1.97 13.21
C TYR A 42 -8.84 2.29 11.72
N ARG A 43 -9.67 3.30 11.43
CA ARG A 43 -9.92 3.73 10.03
C ARG A 43 -8.66 4.22 9.34
N LYS A 44 -7.80 4.97 10.05
CA LYS A 44 -6.51 5.42 9.53
C LYS A 44 -5.62 4.21 9.18
N LEU A 45 -5.47 3.27 10.11
CA LEU A 45 -4.66 2.07 9.91
C LEU A 45 -5.20 1.20 8.76
N ALA A 46 -6.51 1.01 8.69
CA ALA A 46 -7.13 0.24 7.62
C ALA A 46 -6.89 0.88 6.23
N ARG A 47 -6.97 2.20 6.12
CA ARG A 47 -6.64 2.92 4.87
C ARG A 47 -5.19 2.74 4.47
N GLN A 48 -4.26 2.84 5.43
CA GLN A 48 -2.84 2.63 5.20
C GLN A 48 -2.55 1.20 4.74
N THR A 49 -3.09 0.20 5.42
CA THR A 49 -2.91 -1.21 5.06
C THR A 49 -3.46 -1.53 3.66
N ASN A 50 -4.64 -1.00 3.32
CA ASN A 50 -5.20 -1.15 1.98
C ASN A 50 -4.32 -0.48 0.91
N ALA A 51 -3.78 0.69 1.19
CA ALA A 51 -2.89 1.41 0.28
C ALA A 51 -1.58 0.63 0.08
N ASP A 52 -1.00 0.07 1.14
CA ASP A 52 0.19 -0.80 1.07
C ASP A 52 -0.08 -2.06 0.25
N GLY A 53 -1.22 -2.71 0.46
CA GLY A 53 -1.64 -3.88 -0.33
C GLY A 53 -1.73 -3.58 -1.83
N ARG A 54 -2.23 -2.40 -2.20
CA ARG A 54 -2.29 -1.96 -3.60
C ARG A 54 -0.89 -1.71 -4.19
N VAL A 55 0.01 -1.10 -3.43
CA VAL A 55 1.42 -0.94 -3.84
C VAL A 55 2.05 -2.31 -4.07
N GLN A 56 1.92 -3.22 -3.11
CA GLN A 56 2.45 -4.58 -3.21
C GLN A 56 1.92 -5.32 -4.44
N ALA A 57 0.61 -5.30 -4.69
CA ALA A 57 -0.02 -5.96 -5.83
C ALA A 57 0.52 -5.42 -7.17
N ASN A 58 0.66 -4.10 -7.31
CA ASN A 58 1.21 -3.51 -8.53
C ASN A 58 2.69 -3.81 -8.73
N MET A 59 3.50 -3.83 -7.65
CA MET A 59 4.89 -4.27 -7.72
C MET A 59 5.03 -5.72 -8.16
N LEU A 60 4.22 -6.63 -7.62
CA LEU A 60 4.21 -8.02 -8.04
C LEU A 60 3.83 -8.15 -9.52
N THR A 61 2.83 -7.42 -9.97
CA THR A 61 2.43 -7.40 -11.38
C THR A 61 3.54 -6.83 -12.28
N THR A 62 4.25 -5.77 -11.85
CA THR A 62 5.42 -5.26 -12.56
C THR A 62 6.49 -6.34 -12.75
N ARG A 63 6.77 -7.13 -11.70
CA ARG A 63 7.74 -8.24 -11.77
C ARG A 63 7.26 -9.37 -12.68
N ILE A 64 5.96 -9.65 -12.72
CA ILE A 64 5.38 -10.65 -13.62
C ILE A 64 5.61 -10.26 -15.08
N PHE A 65 5.31 -9.01 -15.47
CA PHE A 65 5.58 -8.51 -16.82
C PHE A 65 7.06 -8.55 -17.15
N ALA A 66 7.94 -8.13 -16.22
CA ALA A 66 9.38 -8.21 -16.46
C ALA A 66 9.88 -9.64 -16.64
N LYS A 67 9.36 -10.61 -15.87
CA LYS A 67 9.68 -12.02 -16.02
C LYS A 67 9.15 -12.57 -17.34
N ASN A 68 7.93 -12.21 -17.71
CA ASN A 68 7.33 -12.64 -18.98
C ASN A 68 8.13 -12.10 -20.17
N PHE A 69 8.66 -10.87 -20.07
CA PHE A 69 9.55 -10.31 -21.10
C PHE A 69 10.82 -11.14 -21.30
N VAL A 70 11.38 -11.71 -20.25
CA VAL A 70 12.57 -12.60 -20.37
C VAL A 70 12.22 -13.88 -21.13
N ILE A 71 10.98 -14.35 -21.04
CA ILE A 71 10.49 -15.57 -21.72
C ILE A 71 10.05 -15.22 -23.14
N ASP A 72 9.29 -14.15 -23.29
CA ASP A 72 8.73 -13.67 -24.54
C ASP A 72 8.90 -12.15 -24.64
N ALA A 73 9.91 -11.74 -25.43
CA ALA A 73 10.38 -10.37 -25.55
C ALA A 73 9.42 -9.51 -26.39
N ASN A 74 8.14 -9.49 -26.05
CA ASN A 74 7.12 -8.72 -26.75
C ASN A 74 6.91 -7.31 -26.14
N GLN A 75 6.34 -6.42 -26.97
CA GLN A 75 6.07 -5.04 -26.60
C GLN A 75 5.02 -4.91 -25.47
N GLU A 76 4.09 -5.84 -25.37
CA GLU A 76 3.06 -5.84 -24.33
C GLU A 76 3.69 -5.95 -22.93
N ASN A 77 4.69 -6.83 -22.77
CA ASN A 77 5.43 -6.98 -21.52
C ASN A 77 6.22 -5.72 -21.14
N ILE A 78 6.84 -5.03 -22.12
CA ILE A 78 7.54 -3.76 -21.88
C ILE A 78 6.56 -2.71 -21.40
N THR A 79 5.44 -2.55 -22.10
CA THR A 79 4.38 -1.58 -21.75
C THR A 79 3.78 -1.91 -20.40
N GLY A 80 3.56 -3.19 -20.10
CA GLY A 80 3.05 -3.67 -18.82
C GLY A 80 3.96 -3.29 -17.63
N VAL A 81 5.29 -3.46 -17.77
CA VAL A 81 6.26 -3.03 -16.75
C VAL A 81 6.17 -1.51 -16.53
N GLN A 82 6.16 -0.72 -17.60
CA GLN A 82 6.12 0.74 -17.52
C GLN A 82 4.85 1.24 -16.84
N GLN A 83 3.68 0.80 -17.30
CA GLN A 83 2.38 1.22 -16.76
C GLN A 83 2.20 0.82 -15.29
N ARG A 84 2.60 -0.40 -14.93
CA ARG A 84 2.48 -0.88 -13.55
C ARG A 84 3.46 -0.19 -12.61
N ALA A 85 4.69 0.03 -13.06
CA ALA A 85 5.66 0.79 -12.28
C ALA A 85 5.19 2.25 -12.05
N GLU A 86 4.65 2.91 -13.07
CA GLU A 86 4.13 4.26 -12.97
C GLU A 86 2.94 4.35 -12.02
N SER A 87 2.00 3.40 -12.13
CA SER A 87 0.89 3.27 -11.19
C SER A 87 1.37 3.04 -9.77
N THR A 88 2.42 2.23 -9.58
CA THR A 88 3.01 1.97 -8.27
C THR A 88 3.65 3.22 -7.68
N LEU A 89 4.41 3.98 -8.48
CA LEU A 89 5.01 5.24 -8.06
C LEU A 89 3.97 6.26 -7.60
N LYS A 90 2.85 6.35 -8.34
CA LYS A 90 1.71 7.19 -7.94
C LYS A 90 1.12 6.75 -6.60
N LEU A 91 0.88 5.45 -6.43
CA LEU A 91 0.35 4.89 -5.17
C LEU A 91 1.30 5.09 -3.98
N ILE A 92 2.62 4.98 -4.19
CA ILE A 92 3.62 5.24 -3.14
C ILE A 92 3.52 6.68 -2.65
N ARG A 93 3.40 7.65 -3.56
CA ARG A 93 3.27 9.08 -3.22
C ARG A 93 1.96 9.36 -2.47
N GLU A 94 0.82 8.90 -3.00
CA GLU A 94 -0.48 8.99 -2.33
C GLU A 94 -0.44 8.38 -0.93
N ASN A 95 0.26 7.26 -0.77
CA ASN A 95 0.39 6.55 0.48
C ASN A 95 1.31 7.27 1.48
N SER A 96 2.32 7.99 1.00
CA SER A 96 3.17 8.84 1.82
C SER A 96 2.35 9.96 2.49
N ASP A 97 1.40 10.54 1.77
CA ASP A 97 0.51 11.59 2.28
C ASP A 97 -0.48 11.07 3.33
N LEU A 98 -0.92 9.82 3.21
CA LEU A 98 -1.79 9.16 4.19
C LEU A 98 -1.11 8.91 5.55
N GLY A 99 0.21 8.84 5.58
CA GLY A 99 1.01 8.52 6.77
C GLY A 99 0.99 9.61 7.84
N GLY A 100 0.67 10.85 7.49
CA GLY A 100 0.74 11.98 8.41
C GLY A 100 2.17 12.19 8.95
N ALA A 101 2.33 12.30 10.27
CA ALA A 101 3.62 12.58 10.92
C ALA A 101 4.55 11.34 11.07
N ASP A 102 4.17 10.17 10.59
CA ASP A 102 4.99 8.95 10.70
C ASP A 102 6.22 9.03 9.78
N THR A 103 7.34 9.46 10.37
CA THR A 103 8.62 9.64 9.69
C THR A 103 9.20 8.29 9.22
N GLY A 104 9.08 7.22 10.01
CA GLY A 104 9.60 5.89 9.66
C GLY A 104 8.94 5.36 8.39
N ARG A 105 7.62 5.47 8.32
CA ARG A 105 6.85 5.07 7.15
C ARG A 105 7.25 5.86 5.89
N ARG A 106 7.44 7.19 6.01
CA ARG A 106 7.87 8.01 4.87
C ARG A 106 9.24 7.62 4.34
N ILE A 107 10.19 7.30 5.21
CA ILE A 107 11.51 6.83 4.80
C ILE A 107 11.38 5.52 4.01
N LEU A 108 10.65 4.54 4.53
CA LEU A 108 10.44 3.25 3.86
C LEU A 108 9.78 3.40 2.49
N LEU A 109 8.79 4.27 2.37
CA LEU A 109 8.13 4.55 1.08
C LEU A 109 9.08 5.27 0.10
N GLY A 110 9.94 6.16 0.58
CA GLY A 110 10.98 6.82 -0.22
C GLY A 110 12.04 5.83 -0.75
N ASP A 111 12.47 4.90 0.10
CA ASP A 111 13.39 3.82 -0.29
C ASP A 111 12.75 2.88 -1.32
N LEU A 112 11.47 2.59 -1.15
CA LEU A 112 10.70 1.79 -2.09
C LEU A 112 10.57 2.50 -3.45
N GLU A 113 10.26 3.80 -3.48
CA GLU A 113 10.22 4.62 -4.70
C GLU A 113 11.56 4.58 -5.44
N SER A 114 12.66 4.78 -4.71
CA SER A 114 14.01 4.77 -5.25
C SER A 114 14.40 3.40 -5.82
N SER A 115 14.02 2.33 -5.13
CA SER A 115 14.26 0.95 -5.56
C SER A 115 13.46 0.60 -6.80
N LEU A 116 12.20 1.03 -6.89
CA LEU A 116 11.38 0.81 -8.07
C LEU A 116 11.92 1.58 -9.30
N LYS A 117 12.37 2.82 -9.13
CA LYS A 117 13.00 3.60 -10.21
C LYS A 117 14.25 2.90 -10.74
N ARG A 118 15.11 2.38 -9.85
CA ARG A 118 16.28 1.58 -10.25
C ARG A 118 15.87 0.31 -10.99
N TYR A 119 14.86 -0.39 -10.50
CA TYR A 119 14.36 -1.59 -11.15
C TYR A 119 13.91 -1.31 -12.59
N VAL A 120 13.16 -0.24 -12.82
CA VAL A 120 12.71 0.18 -14.16
C VAL A 120 13.87 0.56 -15.05
N ALA A 121 14.88 1.27 -14.54
CA ALA A 121 16.06 1.62 -15.29
C ALA A 121 16.87 0.39 -15.71
N GLN A 122 17.05 -0.58 -14.82
CA GLN A 122 17.70 -1.85 -15.13
C GLN A 122 16.90 -2.67 -16.15
N PHE A 123 15.57 -2.69 -16.04
CA PHE A 123 14.72 -3.34 -17.01
C PHE A 123 14.87 -2.73 -18.43
N LYS A 124 14.97 -1.39 -18.55
CA LYS A 124 15.27 -0.74 -19.83
C LYS A 124 16.61 -1.21 -20.43
N ASN A 125 17.64 -1.39 -19.62
CA ASN A 125 18.90 -1.95 -20.09
C ASN A 125 18.74 -3.39 -20.61
N VAL A 126 17.96 -4.21 -19.90
CA VAL A 126 17.65 -5.58 -20.35
C VAL A 126 16.89 -5.56 -21.68
N THR A 127 15.92 -4.66 -21.86
CA THR A 127 15.20 -4.55 -23.16
C THR A 127 16.13 -4.13 -24.30
N ALA A 128 17.07 -3.20 -24.06
CA ALA A 128 18.04 -2.76 -25.06
C ALA A 128 19.00 -3.90 -25.48
N LEU A 129 19.53 -4.64 -24.51
CA LEU A 129 20.41 -5.78 -24.75
C LEU A 129 19.69 -6.91 -25.51
N GLN A 130 18.42 -7.12 -25.22
CA GLN A 130 17.60 -8.08 -25.93
C GLN A 130 17.41 -7.70 -27.40
N GLN A 131 17.13 -6.42 -27.69
CA GLN A 131 17.01 -5.90 -29.04
C GLN A 131 18.34 -6.01 -29.82
N GLU A 132 19.45 -5.66 -29.18
CA GLU A 132 20.79 -5.80 -29.78
C GLU A 132 21.09 -7.26 -30.11
N ARG A 133 20.80 -8.19 -29.21
CA ARG A 133 20.92 -9.63 -29.47
C ARG A 133 20.10 -10.05 -30.69
N ASP A 134 18.85 -9.63 -30.78
CA ASP A 134 17.95 -10.03 -31.87
C ASP A 134 18.42 -9.48 -33.22
N GLN A 135 18.97 -8.26 -33.23
CA GLN A 135 19.62 -7.69 -34.40
C GLN A 135 20.85 -8.53 -34.82
N LEU A 136 21.74 -8.84 -33.88
CA LEU A 136 22.93 -9.66 -34.17
C LEU A 136 22.58 -11.06 -34.71
N VAL A 137 21.52 -11.67 -34.15
CA VAL A 137 21.02 -12.95 -34.63
C VAL A 137 20.46 -12.83 -36.05
N SER A 138 19.62 -11.83 -36.32
CA SER A 138 18.97 -11.67 -37.63
C SER A 138 19.97 -11.23 -38.72
N GLU A 139 20.85 -10.28 -38.43
CA GLU A 139 21.74 -9.69 -39.44
C GLU A 139 23.02 -10.51 -39.68
N LYS A 140 23.55 -11.20 -38.66
CA LYS A 140 24.80 -11.96 -38.78
C LYS A 140 24.60 -13.46 -38.79
N LEU A 141 23.95 -14.04 -37.78
CA LEU A 141 23.82 -15.52 -37.69
C LEU A 141 22.95 -16.09 -38.78
N ASN A 142 21.79 -15.51 -39.04
CA ASN A 142 20.86 -15.98 -40.06
C ASN A 142 21.37 -15.76 -41.49
N VAL A 143 22.37 -14.86 -41.69
CA VAL A 143 22.99 -14.62 -42.99
C VAL A 143 24.27 -15.45 -43.17
N LEU A 144 25.08 -15.62 -42.14
CA LEU A 144 26.36 -16.33 -42.22
C LEU A 144 26.16 -17.86 -42.16
N GLY A 145 25.22 -18.35 -41.36
CA GLY A 145 24.94 -19.76 -41.22
C GLY A 145 24.69 -20.47 -42.56
N PRO A 146 23.72 -20.04 -43.40
CA PRO A 146 23.51 -20.62 -44.74
C PRO A 146 24.63 -20.43 -45.74
N LYS A 147 25.50 -19.38 -45.53
CA LYS A 147 26.72 -19.20 -46.38
C LYS A 147 27.80 -20.21 -46.04
N ILE A 148 27.97 -20.53 -44.77
CA ILE A 148 28.94 -21.54 -44.33
C ILE A 148 28.48 -22.93 -44.81
N GLU A 149 27.22 -23.24 -44.63
CA GLU A 149 26.63 -24.53 -45.07
C GLU A 149 26.78 -24.77 -46.58
N ARG A 150 26.72 -23.72 -47.40
CA ARG A 150 26.89 -23.83 -48.87
C ARG A 150 28.37 -23.94 -49.30
N ASN A 151 29.32 -23.64 -48.46
CA ASN A 151 30.76 -23.66 -48.76
C ASN A 151 31.47 -24.88 -48.15
N LEU A 152 30.75 -25.73 -47.47
CA LEU A 152 31.20 -27.08 -47.02
C LEU A 152 30.71 -28.17 -47.97
#